data_f7baddb25c759fca41b7865901831928
#
_entry.id   f7baddb25c759fca41b7865901831928
#
_cell.length_a   1.000
_cell.length_b   1.000
_cell.length_c   1.000
_cell.angle_alpha   90.00
_cell.angle_beta   90.00
_cell.angle_gamma   90.00
#
_symmetry.space_group_name_H-M   'P 1'
#
loop_
_entity.id
_entity.type
_entity.pdbx_description
1 polymer ?
#
loop_
_entity_poly.entity_id
_entity_poly.type
_entity_poly.pdbx_seq_one_letter_code
_entity_poly.pdbx_strand_id
1 'polypeptide(L)'
;MFTGIISDIGKLEFNSEDEIHITYSNNHFSNLEEGTSVAVNGCCLTLRNYENNKLVFQVSTETLSKTNINPNNNNYVNLELPATLTTFLSGHIVQGHVDNTALVDRIEQLDNDMWNFYFKGVDTKYIIQKGSITINGISLTVVDPEDDKFHVAIITETYNRTNLQYLKEGDTVNIEYDMIAKYIEKQK
;
A
#
# COMPACT_ATOMS: atom_id res chain seq x y z
N MET A 1 -6.25 3.54 -11.26
CA MET A 1 -6.74 4.39 -10.15
C MET A 1 -7.37 3.52 -9.10
N PHE A 2 -7.16 3.82 -7.83
CA PHE A 2 -7.57 3.07 -6.65
C PHE A 2 -8.14 4.03 -5.62
N THR A 3 -8.65 3.50 -4.53
CA THR A 3 -9.28 4.28 -3.44
C THR A 3 -8.49 4.23 -2.14
N GLY A 4 -7.55 3.30 -2.03
CA GLY A 4 -6.82 3.01 -0.78
C GLY A 4 -7.62 2.14 0.20
N ILE A 5 -8.66 1.46 -0.29
CA ILE A 5 -9.45 0.51 0.51
C ILE A 5 -9.06 -0.90 0.09
N ILE A 6 -8.46 -1.63 1.01
CA ILE A 6 -7.90 -2.95 0.75
C ILE A 6 -9.01 -3.99 0.56
N SER A 7 -8.90 -4.76 -0.51
CA SER A 7 -9.87 -5.81 -0.87
C SER A 7 -9.49 -7.18 -0.27
N ASP A 8 -8.20 -7.49 -0.19
CA ASP A 8 -7.68 -8.75 0.37
C ASP A 8 -6.20 -8.61 0.78
N ILE A 9 -5.70 -9.61 1.50
CA ILE A 9 -4.27 -9.78 1.80
C ILE A 9 -3.79 -10.99 1.01
N GLY A 10 -2.80 -10.79 0.15
CA GLY A 10 -2.16 -11.86 -0.59
C GLY A 10 -0.83 -12.27 0.01
N LYS A 11 -0.38 -13.47 -0.34
CA LYS A 11 0.97 -13.96 -0.04
C LYS A 11 1.81 -13.92 -1.30
N LEU A 12 2.86 -13.11 -1.28
CA LEU A 12 3.77 -12.87 -2.39
C LEU A 12 4.91 -13.90 -2.39
N GLU A 13 5.20 -14.45 -3.56
CA GLU A 13 6.32 -15.34 -3.82
C GLU A 13 7.03 -14.89 -5.10
N PHE A 14 8.35 -14.90 -5.11
CA PHE A 14 9.15 -14.66 -6.33
C PHE A 14 9.31 -15.97 -7.09
N ASN A 15 8.91 -15.98 -8.35
CA ASN A 15 9.11 -17.12 -9.26
C ASN A 15 10.41 -16.98 -10.07
N SER A 16 10.78 -15.72 -10.36
CA SER A 16 12.07 -15.35 -10.97
C SER A 16 12.48 -13.94 -10.49
N GLU A 17 13.55 -13.38 -11.05
CA GLU A 17 14.02 -12.03 -10.73
C GLU A 17 13.01 -10.94 -11.09
N ASP A 18 12.18 -11.17 -12.11
CA ASP A 18 11.21 -10.20 -12.65
C ASP A 18 9.75 -10.69 -12.64
N GLU A 19 9.47 -11.84 -12.03
CA GLU A 19 8.12 -12.38 -11.94
C GLU A 19 7.73 -12.71 -10.51
N ILE A 20 6.60 -12.17 -10.09
CA ILE A 20 6.00 -12.44 -8.78
C ILE A 20 4.64 -13.12 -8.92
N HIS A 21 4.39 -14.03 -8.00
CA HIS A 21 3.12 -14.71 -7.85
C HIS A 21 2.49 -14.30 -6.52
N ILE A 22 1.19 -14.01 -6.51
CA ILE A 22 0.46 -13.65 -5.30
C ILE A 22 -0.71 -14.60 -5.13
N THR A 23 -0.66 -15.42 -4.08
CA THR A 23 -1.78 -16.26 -3.67
C THR A 23 -2.73 -15.46 -2.80
N TYR A 24 -4.04 -15.55 -3.05
CA TYR A 24 -5.08 -14.85 -2.31
C TYR A 24 -6.23 -15.79 -1.95
N SER A 25 -7.09 -15.36 -1.01
CA SER A 25 -8.18 -16.18 -0.48
C SER A 25 -9.58 -15.71 -0.88
N ASN A 26 -9.73 -14.46 -1.25
CA ASN A 26 -11.04 -13.85 -1.50
C ASN A 26 -11.45 -13.97 -2.98
N ASN A 27 -12.70 -14.34 -3.23
CA ASN A 27 -13.24 -14.49 -4.59
C ASN A 27 -13.36 -13.17 -5.38
N HIS A 28 -13.03 -12.01 -4.78
CA HIS A 28 -13.06 -10.72 -5.48
C HIS A 28 -12.11 -10.65 -6.67
N PHE A 29 -11.04 -11.44 -6.67
CA PHE A 29 -10.05 -11.50 -7.74
C PHE A 29 -10.33 -12.63 -8.76
N SER A 30 -11.42 -13.37 -8.60
CA SER A 30 -11.88 -14.34 -9.61
C SER A 30 -12.44 -13.58 -10.82
N ASN A 31 -12.12 -14.01 -12.02
CA ASN A 31 -12.55 -13.43 -13.30
C ASN A 31 -11.89 -12.09 -13.68
N LEU A 32 -10.69 -11.84 -13.21
CA LEU A 32 -9.90 -10.74 -13.77
C LEU A 32 -9.39 -11.10 -15.17
N GLU A 33 -9.38 -10.11 -16.05
CA GLU A 33 -8.79 -10.25 -17.38
C GLU A 33 -7.29 -9.90 -17.35
N GLU A 34 -6.49 -10.55 -18.18
CA GLU A 34 -5.11 -10.16 -18.44
C GLU A 34 -5.07 -8.67 -18.84
N GLY A 35 -4.08 -7.94 -18.36
CA GLY A 35 -3.98 -6.51 -18.55
C GLY A 35 -4.70 -5.67 -17.48
N THR A 36 -5.49 -6.29 -16.59
CA THR A 36 -6.11 -5.57 -15.46
C THR A 36 -5.02 -5.04 -14.53
N SER A 37 -5.15 -3.78 -14.11
CA SER A 37 -4.30 -3.20 -13.06
C SER A 37 -4.77 -3.67 -11.69
N VAL A 38 -3.84 -4.13 -10.85
CA VAL A 38 -4.09 -4.44 -9.44
C VAL A 38 -3.06 -3.68 -8.60
N ALA A 39 -3.49 -3.06 -7.51
CA ALA A 39 -2.55 -2.47 -6.56
C ALA A 39 -2.04 -3.56 -5.60
N VAL A 40 -0.72 -3.73 -5.58
CA VAL A 40 0.01 -4.64 -4.70
C VAL A 40 0.84 -3.80 -3.74
N ASN A 41 0.51 -3.79 -2.46
CA ASN A 41 1.09 -2.84 -1.50
C ASN A 41 1.10 -1.40 -2.04
N GLY A 42 0.03 -0.98 -2.71
CA GLY A 42 -0.09 0.34 -3.31
C GLY A 42 0.72 0.53 -4.61
N CYS A 43 1.41 -0.49 -5.10
CA CYS A 43 2.09 -0.44 -6.40
C CYS A 43 1.14 -0.96 -7.49
N CYS A 44 0.83 -0.14 -8.49
CA CYS A 44 0.01 -0.52 -9.63
C CYS A 44 0.78 -1.49 -10.54
N LEU A 45 0.35 -2.75 -10.56
CA LEU A 45 0.93 -3.78 -11.41
C LEU A 45 -0.10 -4.28 -12.42
N THR A 46 0.36 -4.62 -13.61
CA THR A 46 -0.48 -5.18 -14.67
C THR A 46 -0.53 -6.70 -14.56
N LEU A 47 -1.72 -7.24 -14.39
CA LEU A 47 -1.96 -8.68 -14.33
C LEU A 47 -1.56 -9.33 -15.65
N ARG A 48 -0.65 -10.28 -15.60
CA ARG A 48 -0.17 -11.02 -16.76
C ARG A 48 -0.89 -12.34 -16.96
N ASN A 49 -1.20 -13.00 -15.88
CA ASN A 49 -1.92 -14.27 -15.89
C ASN A 49 -2.62 -14.50 -14.56
N TYR A 50 -3.63 -15.33 -14.58
CA TYR A 50 -4.41 -15.71 -13.42
C TYR A 50 -4.67 -17.23 -13.46
N GLU A 51 -4.16 -17.97 -12.48
CA GLU A 51 -4.32 -19.42 -12.38
C GLU A 51 -4.48 -19.86 -10.91
N ASN A 52 -5.45 -20.74 -10.63
CA ASN A 52 -5.56 -21.45 -9.35
C ASN A 52 -5.46 -20.55 -8.11
N ASN A 53 -6.16 -19.41 -8.07
CA ASN A 53 -6.08 -18.39 -7.01
C ASN A 53 -4.69 -17.76 -6.87
N LYS A 54 -3.92 -17.70 -7.95
CA LYS A 54 -2.65 -16.97 -8.03
C LYS A 54 -2.77 -15.87 -9.09
N LEU A 55 -2.37 -14.66 -8.72
CA LEU A 55 -2.15 -13.56 -9.64
C LEU A 55 -0.67 -13.56 -10.04
N VAL A 56 -0.38 -13.46 -11.33
CA VAL A 56 0.98 -13.44 -11.87
C VAL A 56 1.28 -12.06 -12.46
N PHE A 57 2.37 -11.45 -12.01
CA PHE A 57 2.82 -10.14 -12.48
C PHE A 57 4.27 -10.18 -12.92
N GLN A 58 4.58 -9.42 -13.96
CA GLN A 58 5.95 -9.07 -14.28
C GLN A 58 6.28 -7.73 -13.63
N VAL A 59 7.42 -7.66 -12.95
CA VAL A 59 7.88 -6.45 -12.25
C VAL A 59 9.16 -5.92 -12.88
N SER A 60 9.23 -4.61 -13.04
CA SER A 60 10.43 -3.96 -13.56
C SER A 60 11.50 -3.81 -12.48
N THR A 61 12.76 -3.66 -12.90
CA THR A 61 13.87 -3.35 -12.00
C THR A 61 13.61 -2.05 -11.23
N GLU A 62 12.96 -1.07 -11.86
CA GLU A 62 12.57 0.17 -11.22
C GLU A 62 11.56 -0.08 -10.09
N THR A 63 10.51 -0.87 -10.36
CA THR A 63 9.53 -1.26 -9.34
C THR A 63 10.21 -1.91 -8.15
N LEU A 64 11.09 -2.89 -8.38
CA LEU A 64 11.82 -3.59 -7.31
C LEU A 64 12.74 -2.66 -6.51
N SER A 65 13.34 -1.64 -7.16
CA SER A 65 14.24 -0.70 -6.52
C SER A 65 13.52 0.42 -5.74
N LYS A 66 12.27 0.74 -6.09
CA LYS A 66 11.51 1.87 -5.55
C LYS A 66 10.43 1.46 -4.56
N THR A 67 10.16 0.17 -4.42
CA THR A 67 9.08 -0.34 -3.58
C THR A 67 9.57 -1.36 -2.56
N ASN A 68 8.72 -1.70 -1.62
CA ASN A 68 8.98 -2.77 -0.66
C ASN A 68 8.72 -4.18 -1.23
N ILE A 69 8.42 -4.28 -2.53
CA ILE A 69 8.25 -5.57 -3.22
C ILE A 69 9.63 -6.18 -3.47
N ASN A 70 10.13 -6.93 -2.50
CA ASN A 70 11.40 -7.65 -2.62
C ASN A 70 11.40 -8.94 -1.76
N PRO A 71 12.23 -9.95 -2.09
CA PRO A 71 12.19 -11.26 -1.43
C PRO A 71 12.61 -11.24 0.05
N ASN A 72 13.22 -10.17 0.52
CA ASN A 72 13.71 -10.06 1.90
C ASN A 72 12.71 -9.36 2.84
N ASN A 73 11.63 -8.81 2.30
CA ASN A 73 10.58 -8.15 3.07
C ASN A 73 9.47 -9.12 3.50
N ASN A 74 8.56 -8.59 4.31
CA ASN A 74 7.33 -9.30 4.65
C ASN A 74 6.58 -9.68 3.36
N ASN A 75 6.25 -10.95 3.21
CA ASN A 75 5.60 -11.48 2.02
C ASN A 75 4.06 -11.36 2.03
N TYR A 76 3.47 -10.77 3.06
CA TYR A 76 2.05 -10.42 3.08
C TYR A 76 1.84 -9.04 2.46
N VAL A 77 1.06 -9.00 1.37
CA VAL A 77 0.81 -7.78 0.61
C VAL A 77 -0.67 -7.44 0.57
N ASN A 78 -0.98 -6.16 0.67
CA ASN A 78 -2.33 -5.66 0.46
C ASN A 78 -2.67 -5.68 -1.02
N LEU A 79 -3.89 -6.09 -1.35
CA LEU A 79 -4.44 -6.14 -2.70
C LEU A 79 -5.66 -5.23 -2.81
N GLU A 80 -5.70 -4.42 -3.87
CA GLU A 80 -6.87 -3.62 -4.21
C GLU A 80 -7.15 -3.72 -5.72
N LEU A 81 -8.43 -3.88 -6.08
CA LEU A 81 -8.91 -3.83 -7.46
C LEU A 81 -8.99 -2.40 -7.97
N PRO A 82 -8.86 -2.16 -9.28
CA PRO A 82 -9.02 -0.83 -9.84
C PRO A 82 -10.43 -0.30 -9.60
N ALA A 83 -10.53 0.99 -9.28
CA ALA A 83 -11.80 1.66 -9.15
C ALA A 83 -12.56 1.69 -10.49
N THR A 84 -13.86 1.45 -10.43
CA THR A 84 -14.81 1.58 -11.53
C THR A 84 -15.62 2.86 -11.39
N LEU A 85 -16.48 3.17 -12.36
CA LEU A 85 -17.38 4.34 -12.28
C LEU A 85 -18.40 4.25 -11.14
N THR A 86 -18.60 3.07 -10.57
CA THR A 86 -19.56 2.82 -9.47
C THR A 86 -18.89 2.56 -8.13
N THR A 87 -17.56 2.54 -8.08
CA THR A 87 -16.82 2.33 -6.82
C THR A 87 -16.98 3.55 -5.91
N PHE A 88 -17.30 3.32 -4.64
CA PHE A 88 -17.29 4.40 -3.64
C PHE A 88 -15.85 4.85 -3.37
N LEU A 89 -15.60 6.16 -3.46
CA LEU A 89 -14.33 6.76 -3.06
C LEU A 89 -14.33 6.95 -1.53
N SER A 90 -14.17 5.84 -0.78
CA SER A 90 -14.23 5.85 0.69
C SER A 90 -12.89 6.25 1.34
N GLY A 91 -11.78 6.21 0.60
CA GLY A 91 -10.48 6.73 1.02
C GLY A 91 -10.17 8.06 0.32
N HIS A 92 -9.16 8.08 -0.53
CA HIS A 92 -8.82 9.22 -1.40
C HIS A 92 -8.40 8.71 -2.79
N ILE A 93 -8.04 9.60 -3.69
CA ILE A 93 -7.58 9.22 -5.04
C ILE A 93 -6.16 8.68 -4.93
N VAL A 94 -6.01 7.38 -5.16
CA VAL A 94 -4.73 6.66 -5.14
C VAL A 94 -4.38 6.22 -6.57
N GLN A 95 -3.17 6.54 -7.02
CA GLN A 95 -2.73 6.21 -8.39
C GLN A 95 -2.11 4.81 -8.47
N GLY A 96 -1.54 4.33 -7.36
CA GLY A 96 -0.69 3.15 -7.33
C GLY A 96 0.75 3.46 -7.76
N HIS A 97 1.17 4.70 -7.62
CA HIS A 97 2.49 5.19 -8.00
C HIS A 97 3.30 5.52 -6.74
N VAL A 98 4.01 4.52 -6.24
CA VAL A 98 4.84 4.64 -5.04
C VAL A 98 5.89 5.72 -5.24
N ASP A 99 5.92 6.71 -4.37
CA ASP A 99 6.88 7.83 -4.43
C ASP A 99 8.20 7.46 -3.75
N ASN A 100 8.12 6.82 -2.57
CA ASN A 100 9.28 6.32 -1.83
C ASN A 100 8.86 5.21 -0.88
N THR A 101 9.82 4.71 -0.11
CA THR A 101 9.57 3.82 1.02
C THR A 101 9.87 4.52 2.34
N ALA A 102 9.18 4.12 3.41
CA ALA A 102 9.44 4.55 4.77
C ALA A 102 9.69 3.35 5.67
N LEU A 103 10.33 3.58 6.81
CA LEU A 103 10.53 2.57 7.84
C LEU A 103 9.43 2.67 8.91
N VAL A 104 8.96 1.53 9.38
CA VAL A 104 8.16 1.42 10.61
C VAL A 104 9.10 1.72 11.78
N ASP A 105 8.98 2.90 12.37
CA ASP A 105 9.84 3.34 13.49
C ASP A 105 9.39 2.75 14.83
N ARG A 106 8.08 2.73 15.06
CA ARG A 106 7.48 2.18 16.29
C ARG A 106 6.03 1.76 16.04
N ILE A 107 5.59 0.73 16.76
CA ILE A 107 4.19 0.29 16.81
C ILE A 107 3.75 0.31 18.27
N GLU A 108 2.67 1.01 18.54
CA GLU A 108 2.11 1.17 19.89
C GLU A 108 0.66 0.68 19.91
N GLN A 109 0.37 -0.35 20.67
CA GLN A 109 -0.99 -0.79 20.93
C GLN A 109 -1.60 0.04 22.06
N LEU A 110 -2.79 0.54 21.85
CA LEU A 110 -3.54 1.34 22.82
C LEU A 110 -4.57 0.50 23.56
N ASP A 111 -5.05 0.97 24.72
CA ASP A 111 -5.96 0.23 25.60
C ASP A 111 -7.34 -0.11 25.01
N ASN A 112 -7.69 0.46 23.86
CA ASN A 112 -9.00 0.32 23.21
C ASN A 112 -8.96 -0.50 21.92
N ASP A 113 -8.04 -1.44 21.80
CA ASP A 113 -7.82 -2.24 20.59
C ASP A 113 -7.55 -1.40 19.33
N MET A 114 -6.88 -0.28 19.50
CA MET A 114 -6.36 0.58 18.46
C MET A 114 -4.83 0.56 18.47
N TRP A 115 -4.21 1.06 17.41
CA TRP A 115 -2.76 1.15 17.30
C TRP A 115 -2.34 2.50 16.75
N ASN A 116 -1.17 2.98 17.20
CA ASN A 116 -0.44 4.03 16.53
C ASN A 116 0.77 3.40 15.81
N PHE A 117 0.86 3.64 14.51
CA PHE A 117 2.01 3.27 13.69
C PHE A 117 2.81 4.51 13.37
N TYR A 118 4.07 4.53 13.77
CA TYR A 118 5.01 5.62 13.54
C TYR A 118 5.93 5.27 12.39
N PHE A 119 6.11 6.21 11.47
CA PHE A 119 6.92 6.05 10.27
C PHE A 119 7.98 7.13 10.19
N LYS A 120 9.13 6.80 9.57
CA LYS A 120 10.23 7.75 9.30
C LYS A 120 10.82 7.54 7.92
N GLY A 121 11.56 8.56 7.45
CA GLY A 121 12.15 8.58 6.11
C GLY A 121 11.20 9.08 5.03
N VAL A 122 10.29 9.99 5.39
CA VAL A 122 9.33 10.62 4.47
C VAL A 122 9.69 12.07 4.18
N ASP A 123 9.23 12.59 3.04
CA ASP A 123 9.33 14.01 2.72
C ASP A 123 8.07 14.74 3.18
N THR A 124 8.15 15.36 4.35
CA THR A 124 7.00 16.00 5.01
C THR A 124 6.45 17.22 4.28
N LYS A 125 7.16 17.74 3.25
CA LYS A 125 6.59 18.82 2.40
C LYS A 125 5.32 18.41 1.66
N TYR A 126 5.12 17.11 1.45
CA TYR A 126 3.90 16.55 0.82
C TYR A 126 2.85 16.08 1.83
N ILE A 127 3.14 16.21 3.14
CA ILE A 127 2.29 15.68 4.21
C ILE A 127 1.75 16.85 5.02
N ILE A 128 0.44 16.87 5.27
CA ILE A 128 -0.19 17.84 6.14
C ILE A 128 -0.95 17.15 7.27
N GLN A 129 -0.97 17.79 8.43
CA GLN A 129 -1.78 17.35 9.57
C GLN A 129 -3.22 17.10 9.15
N LYS A 130 -3.77 15.92 9.44
CA LYS A 130 -5.10 15.43 9.04
C LYS A 130 -5.30 15.28 7.52
N GLY A 131 -4.22 15.34 6.74
CA GLY A 131 -4.24 15.00 5.32
C GLY A 131 -4.26 13.50 5.07
N SER A 132 -4.50 13.11 3.84
CA SER A 132 -4.44 11.71 3.40
C SER A 132 -3.02 11.33 3.00
N ILE A 133 -2.68 10.08 3.26
CA ILE A 133 -1.45 9.42 2.78
C ILE A 133 -1.76 7.96 2.48
N THR A 134 -1.05 7.38 1.54
CA THR A 134 -1.17 5.96 1.24
C THR A 134 0.05 5.20 1.79
N ILE A 135 -0.18 4.20 2.63
CA ILE A 135 0.84 3.32 3.21
C ILE A 135 0.54 1.88 2.81
N ASN A 136 1.43 1.24 2.05
CA ASN A 136 1.17 -0.08 1.47
C ASN A 136 -0.21 -0.18 0.79
N GLY A 137 -0.63 0.87 0.09
CA GLY A 137 -1.92 0.95 -0.57
C GLY A 137 -3.11 1.33 0.33
N ILE A 138 -2.92 1.48 1.64
CA ILE A 138 -3.99 1.82 2.58
C ILE A 138 -4.13 3.34 2.68
N SER A 139 -5.32 3.87 2.43
CA SER A 139 -5.64 5.28 2.66
C SER A 139 -5.75 5.56 4.16
N LEU A 140 -4.88 6.40 4.68
CA LEU A 140 -4.79 6.71 6.11
C LEU A 140 -4.71 8.22 6.35
N THR A 141 -5.02 8.63 7.57
CA THR A 141 -4.97 10.02 8.01
C THR A 141 -3.68 10.30 8.77
N VAL A 142 -2.95 11.31 8.34
CA VAL A 142 -1.70 11.77 8.96
C VAL A 142 -1.96 12.42 10.31
N VAL A 143 -1.14 12.04 11.29
CA VAL A 143 -1.10 12.65 12.63
C VAL A 143 0.33 13.08 12.94
N ASP A 144 0.46 14.30 13.47
CA ASP A 144 1.69 14.92 13.95
C ASP A 144 2.91 14.74 13.02
N PRO A 145 2.84 15.28 11.77
CA PRO A 145 3.98 15.27 10.87
C PRO A 145 5.06 16.24 11.38
N GLU A 146 6.26 15.72 11.61
CA GLU A 146 7.42 16.49 12.09
C GLU A 146 8.71 15.95 11.48
N ASP A 147 9.58 16.84 10.99
CA ASP A 147 10.85 16.49 10.32
C ASP A 147 10.64 15.48 9.17
N ASP A 148 11.13 14.25 9.33
CA ASP A 148 10.96 13.15 8.38
C ASP A 148 10.00 12.06 8.90
N LYS A 149 9.16 12.39 9.89
CA LYS A 149 8.30 11.45 10.62
C LYS A 149 6.85 11.87 10.65
N PHE A 150 5.99 10.88 10.83
CA PHE A 150 4.57 11.05 11.17
C PHE A 150 4.05 9.76 11.81
N HIS A 151 2.83 9.80 12.33
CA HIS A 151 2.13 8.58 12.70
C HIS A 151 0.70 8.56 12.15
N VAL A 152 0.09 7.39 12.25
CA VAL A 152 -1.31 7.16 11.90
C VAL A 152 -1.98 6.37 13.02
N ALA A 153 -3.25 6.71 13.30
CA ALA A 153 -4.07 5.95 14.22
C ALA A 153 -4.86 4.88 13.45
N ILE A 154 -4.73 3.63 13.85
CA ILE A 154 -5.31 2.46 13.17
C ILE A 154 -6.39 1.85 14.06
N ILE A 155 -7.60 1.75 13.53
CA ILE A 155 -8.72 1.05 14.17
C ILE A 155 -8.63 -0.46 13.94
N THR A 156 -9.25 -1.24 14.82
CA THR A 156 -9.27 -2.72 14.77
C THR A 156 -9.61 -3.27 13.40
N GLU A 157 -10.61 -2.71 12.72
CA GLU A 157 -11.04 -3.16 11.39
C GLU A 157 -9.92 -3.01 10.35
N THR A 158 -9.25 -1.86 10.31
CA THR A 158 -8.13 -1.61 9.40
C THR A 158 -6.95 -2.52 9.71
N TYR A 159 -6.62 -2.70 10.99
CA TYR A 159 -5.55 -3.59 11.41
C TYR A 159 -5.79 -5.02 10.94
N ASN A 160 -6.98 -5.57 11.19
CA ASN A 160 -7.31 -6.96 10.86
C ASN A 160 -7.47 -7.23 9.36
N ARG A 161 -7.84 -6.21 8.57
CA ARG A 161 -8.11 -6.36 7.12
C ARG A 161 -6.94 -5.97 6.24
N THR A 162 -5.81 -5.59 6.81
CA THR A 162 -4.64 -5.16 6.06
C THR A 162 -3.37 -5.85 6.55
N ASN A 163 -2.30 -5.72 5.78
CA ASN A 163 -1.02 -6.29 6.15
C ASN A 163 -0.33 -5.57 7.33
N LEU A 164 -0.94 -4.50 7.88
CA LEU A 164 -0.44 -3.84 9.09
C LEU A 164 -0.28 -4.83 10.27
N GLN A 165 -1.16 -5.84 10.37
CA GLN A 165 -1.08 -6.88 11.41
C GLN A 165 0.20 -7.74 11.35
N TYR A 166 0.89 -7.76 10.22
CA TYR A 166 2.12 -8.54 10.02
C TYR A 166 3.39 -7.69 10.07
N LEU A 167 3.25 -6.36 10.13
CA LEU A 167 4.39 -5.45 10.19
C LEU A 167 5.05 -5.45 11.57
N LYS A 168 6.35 -5.21 11.56
CA LYS A 168 7.19 -5.06 12.74
C LYS A 168 8.01 -3.77 12.63
N GLU A 169 8.51 -3.30 13.76
CA GLU A 169 9.49 -2.21 13.80
C GLU A 169 10.72 -2.57 12.96
N GLY A 170 11.14 -1.64 12.12
CA GLY A 170 12.20 -1.83 11.13
C GLY A 170 11.76 -2.33 9.76
N ASP A 171 10.50 -2.77 9.60
CA ASP A 171 9.97 -3.14 8.29
C ASP A 171 9.84 -1.91 7.38
N THR A 172 9.96 -2.15 6.08
CA THR A 172 9.79 -1.11 5.04
C THR A 172 8.38 -1.15 4.48
N VAL A 173 7.78 0.03 4.32
CA VAL A 173 6.45 0.21 3.71
C VAL A 173 6.53 1.15 2.50
N ASN A 174 5.65 0.94 1.52
CA ASN A 174 5.48 1.83 0.39
C ASN A 174 4.69 3.08 0.79
N ILE A 175 5.13 4.24 0.32
CA ILE A 175 4.46 5.53 0.51
C ILE A 175 4.06 6.10 -0.85
N GLU A 176 2.78 6.47 -0.97
CA GLU A 176 2.31 7.35 -2.03
C GLU A 176 1.70 8.59 -1.38
N TYR A 177 2.23 9.77 -1.72
CA TYR A 177 1.68 11.05 -1.26
C TYR A 177 0.41 11.39 -2.03
N ASP A 178 -0.51 12.10 -1.36
CA ASP A 178 -1.70 12.58 -2.04
C ASP A 178 -1.30 13.40 -3.28
N MET A 179 -1.84 13.04 -4.43
CA MET A 179 -1.53 13.70 -5.70
C MET A 179 -1.82 15.20 -5.67
N ILE A 180 -2.82 15.65 -4.90
CA ILE A 180 -3.16 17.07 -4.75
C ILE A 180 -1.99 17.80 -4.09
N ALA A 181 -1.39 17.23 -3.05
CA ALA A 181 -0.23 17.82 -2.39
C ALA A 181 0.96 17.94 -3.35
N LYS A 182 1.21 16.93 -4.18
CA LYS A 182 2.28 16.94 -5.21
C LYS A 182 2.07 18.05 -6.24
N TYR A 183 0.83 18.24 -6.71
CA TYR A 183 0.52 19.30 -7.68
C TYR A 183 0.65 20.72 -7.07
N ILE A 184 0.19 20.91 -5.85
CA ILE A 184 0.30 22.20 -5.15
C ILE A 184 1.77 22.56 -4.92
N GLU A 185 2.59 21.61 -4.47
CA GLU A 185 4.01 21.85 -4.21
C GLU A 185 4.78 22.22 -5.47
N LYS A 186 4.45 21.60 -6.61
CA LYS A 186 5.07 21.92 -7.90
C LYS A 186 4.75 23.34 -8.42
N GLN A 187 3.71 24.01 -7.89
CA GLN A 187 3.32 25.36 -8.32
C GLN A 187 3.93 26.47 -7.47
N LYS A 188 4.65 26.15 -6.40
CA LYS A 188 5.44 27.09 -5.59
C LYS A 188 6.78 27.40 -6.26
#